data_3b321aeedda442d1cb74e22aaf2d3a0f
#
_entry.id   3b321aeedda442d1cb74e22aaf2d3a0f
#
_cell.length_a   1.000
_cell.length_b   1.000
_cell.length_c   1.000
_cell.angle_alpha   90.00
_cell.angle_beta   90.00
_cell.angle_gamma   90.00
#
_symmetry.space_group_name_H-M   'P 1'
#
loop_
_entity.id
_entity.type
_entity.pdbx_description
1 polymer ?
#
loop_
_entity_poly.entity_id
_entity_poly.type
_entity_poly.pdbx_seq_one_letter_code
_entity_poly.pdbx_strand_id
1 'polypeptide(L)'
;VKTLLAAAICAVSSIGIVASFDAAPALPGRRVAPHLQPNPFATKAPVRNDTMHLTVLSSVNDTVAAPGKKLSVSFDITPKRGMHVYAPGKHDYQVIAVKVDPQPWLRVEPTKYPPSEIYHMVALNEKVETYGKPFTLVQDVTVLDSAAAKKALAAGTVKLSGRLEYQACDDKVCYAPQRIPVSFALTVK
;
A
#
# COMPACT_ATOMS: atom_id res chain seq x y z
N VAL A 1 -67.49 -12.01 39.52
CA VAL A 1 -68.81 -11.74 38.93
C VAL A 1 -68.73 -11.96 37.43
N LYS A 2 -69.50 -12.96 37.02
CA LYS A 2 -69.92 -13.42 35.72
C LYS A 2 -70.34 -12.27 34.81
N THR A 3 -70.07 -12.33 33.49
CA THR A 3 -71.22 -12.42 32.54
C THR A 3 -70.68 -12.77 31.12
N LEU A 4 -71.39 -13.72 30.55
CA LEU A 4 -71.37 -14.24 29.18
C LEU A 4 -72.01 -13.30 28.14
N LEU A 5 -71.86 -13.67 26.91
CA LEU A 5 -72.67 -13.51 25.66
C LEU A 5 -71.95 -12.69 24.59
N ALA A 6 -72.02 -12.99 23.31
CA ALA A 6 -72.64 -14.02 22.50
C ALA A 6 -72.03 -13.98 21.10
N ALA A 7 -72.17 -15.06 20.38
CA ALA A 7 -71.72 -15.27 19.00
C ALA A 7 -72.46 -14.39 17.97
N ALA A 8 -71.76 -13.99 16.89
CA ALA A 8 -72.43 -13.73 15.62
C ALA A 8 -71.57 -14.29 14.47
N ILE A 9 -72.07 -15.30 13.85
CA ILE A 9 -71.55 -15.95 12.65
C ILE A 9 -72.02 -15.12 11.45
N CYS A 10 -71.07 -14.56 10.69
CA CYS A 10 -71.38 -14.07 9.33
C CYS A 10 -70.50 -14.87 8.34
N ALA A 11 -71.17 -15.77 7.64
CA ALA A 11 -70.62 -16.46 6.49
C ALA A 11 -70.60 -15.50 5.28
N VAL A 12 -69.41 -15.23 4.77
CA VAL A 12 -69.26 -14.54 3.48
C VAL A 12 -68.55 -15.50 2.53
N SER A 13 -69.28 -15.95 1.54
CA SER A 13 -68.78 -16.78 0.44
C SER A 13 -67.82 -15.93 -0.42
N SER A 14 -66.54 -16.31 -0.39
CA SER A 14 -65.56 -15.71 -1.31
C SER A 14 -65.37 -16.62 -2.51
N ILE A 15 -65.73 -16.12 -3.66
CA ILE A 15 -65.50 -16.70 -4.98
C ILE A 15 -64.01 -16.66 -5.25
N GLY A 16 -63.40 -17.86 -5.35
CA GLY A 16 -61.98 -18.03 -5.66
C GLY A 16 -61.72 -17.72 -7.14
N ILE A 17 -61.01 -16.68 -7.39
CA ILE A 17 -60.35 -16.45 -8.68
C ILE A 17 -58.98 -17.11 -8.66
N VAL A 18 -58.87 -18.28 -9.29
CA VAL A 18 -57.57 -18.93 -9.56
C VAL A 18 -56.89 -18.18 -10.70
N ALA A 19 -55.96 -17.30 -10.36
CA ALA A 19 -55.02 -16.76 -11.30
C ALA A 19 -53.96 -17.82 -11.63
N SER A 20 -54.04 -18.39 -12.82
CA SER A 20 -52.98 -19.21 -13.38
C SER A 20 -51.74 -18.34 -13.66
N PHE A 21 -50.72 -18.48 -12.86
CA PHE A 21 -49.40 -17.91 -13.19
C PHE A 21 -48.75 -18.83 -14.22
N ASP A 22 -48.73 -18.39 -15.47
CA ASP A 22 -47.88 -18.99 -16.50
C ASP A 22 -46.41 -18.80 -16.05
N ALA A 23 -45.76 -19.90 -15.76
CA ALA A 23 -44.33 -19.94 -15.50
C ALA A 23 -43.54 -19.58 -16.77
N ALA A 24 -42.95 -18.39 -16.80
CA ALA A 24 -42.03 -18.03 -17.85
C ALA A 24 -40.86 -19.04 -17.93
N PRO A 25 -40.43 -19.43 -19.17
CA PRO A 25 -39.29 -20.36 -19.29
C PRO A 25 -38.04 -19.78 -18.70
N ALA A 26 -37.41 -20.53 -17.78
CA ALA A 26 -36.16 -20.18 -17.19
C ALA A 26 -35.08 -20.11 -18.32
N LEU A 27 -34.51 -18.94 -18.52
CA LEU A 27 -33.39 -18.75 -19.43
C LEU A 27 -32.21 -19.65 -18.94
N PRO A 28 -31.48 -20.33 -19.85
CA PRO A 28 -30.36 -21.18 -19.46
C PRO A 28 -29.33 -20.33 -18.72
N GLY A 29 -29.05 -20.71 -17.47
CA GLY A 29 -28.14 -20.02 -16.59
C GLY A 29 -26.81 -19.72 -17.28
N ARG A 30 -26.55 -18.45 -17.52
CA ARG A 30 -25.24 -17.95 -17.93
C ARG A 30 -24.27 -18.35 -16.82
N ARG A 31 -23.45 -19.38 -17.05
CA ARG A 31 -22.32 -19.70 -16.17
C ARG A 31 -21.47 -18.46 -16.10
N VAL A 32 -21.60 -17.70 -15.02
CA VAL A 32 -20.66 -16.64 -14.67
C VAL A 32 -19.35 -17.36 -14.43
N ALA A 33 -18.41 -17.20 -15.34
CA ALA A 33 -17.05 -17.65 -15.10
C ALA A 33 -16.58 -17.07 -13.76
N PRO A 34 -15.87 -17.84 -12.91
CA PRO A 34 -15.35 -17.31 -11.68
C PRO A 34 -14.54 -16.06 -12.05
N HIS A 35 -15.02 -14.89 -11.64
CA HIS A 35 -14.24 -13.67 -11.69
C HIS A 35 -12.98 -13.96 -10.88
N LEU A 36 -11.87 -14.23 -11.55
CA LEU A 36 -10.54 -14.10 -10.98
C LEU A 36 -10.48 -12.64 -10.53
N GLN A 37 -10.76 -12.40 -9.26
CA GLN A 37 -10.56 -11.09 -8.67
C GLN A 37 -9.09 -10.75 -8.90
N PRO A 38 -8.76 -9.62 -9.53
CA PRO A 38 -7.37 -9.20 -9.65
C PRO A 38 -6.80 -9.20 -8.24
N ASN A 39 -5.68 -9.89 -8.03
CA ASN A 39 -4.99 -9.87 -6.76
C ASN A 39 -4.76 -8.39 -6.38
N PRO A 40 -5.40 -7.83 -5.35
CA PRO A 40 -5.29 -6.40 -5.03
C PRO A 40 -3.86 -5.99 -4.68
N PHE A 41 -2.95 -6.95 -4.57
CA PHE A 41 -1.54 -6.75 -4.24
C PHE A 41 -0.59 -6.85 -5.44
N ALA A 42 -1.06 -7.22 -6.62
CA ALA A 42 -0.21 -7.39 -7.82
C ALA A 42 -0.29 -6.15 -8.72
N THR A 43 -0.19 -4.95 -8.19
CA THR A 43 -0.17 -3.76 -9.02
C THR A 43 1.25 -3.28 -9.24
N LYS A 44 1.68 -3.26 -10.49
CA LYS A 44 2.84 -2.54 -11.00
C LYS A 44 2.61 -1.01 -10.93
N ALA A 45 1.39 -0.58 -10.65
CA ALA A 45 1.04 0.83 -10.51
C ALA A 45 1.66 1.43 -9.22
N PRO A 46 2.17 2.67 -9.28
CA PRO A 46 2.71 3.34 -8.11
C PRO A 46 1.68 3.47 -6.98
N VAL A 47 2.11 3.16 -5.76
CA VAL A 47 1.31 3.39 -4.55
C VAL A 47 1.56 4.81 -4.08
N ARG A 48 0.49 5.59 -3.96
CA ARG A 48 0.55 6.98 -3.50
C ARG A 48 0.28 7.07 -2.00
N ASN A 49 1.16 7.78 -1.30
CA ASN A 49 1.00 8.18 0.08
C ASN A 49 1.12 9.71 0.19
N ASP A 50 0.11 10.34 0.74
CA ASP A 50 0.12 11.78 1.05
C ASP A 50 0.17 11.98 2.55
N THR A 51 1.13 12.78 3.00
CA THR A 51 1.25 13.22 4.39
C THR A 51 1.12 14.75 4.47
N MET A 52 1.19 15.32 5.65
CA MET A 52 1.26 16.77 5.82
C MET A 52 2.51 17.39 5.18
N HIS A 53 3.60 16.61 5.09
CA HIS A 53 4.91 17.10 4.71
C HIS A 53 5.34 16.68 3.29
N LEU A 54 4.94 15.48 2.85
CA LEU A 54 5.39 14.87 1.60
C LEU A 54 4.24 14.25 0.82
N THR A 55 4.38 14.21 -0.49
CA THR A 55 3.74 13.23 -1.36
C THR A 55 4.78 12.20 -1.77
N VAL A 56 4.47 10.91 -1.63
CA VAL A 56 5.36 9.82 -2.01
C VAL A 56 4.64 8.88 -2.97
N LEU A 57 5.25 8.62 -4.13
CA LEU A 57 4.83 7.56 -5.05
C LEU A 57 5.87 6.44 -4.97
N SER A 58 5.45 5.26 -4.53
CA SER A 58 6.35 4.11 -4.46
C SER A 58 5.97 3.06 -5.49
N SER A 59 6.96 2.49 -6.18
CA SER A 59 6.77 1.47 -7.20
C SER A 59 7.90 0.45 -7.18
N VAL A 60 7.65 -0.75 -7.70
CA VAL A 60 8.66 -1.77 -7.94
C VAL A 60 8.78 -2.01 -9.44
N ASN A 61 10.00 -2.16 -9.94
CA ASN A 61 10.27 -2.33 -11.36
C ASN A 61 9.71 -3.64 -11.95
N ASP A 62 9.53 -4.67 -11.10
CA ASP A 62 8.98 -5.96 -11.50
C ASP A 62 8.23 -6.61 -10.32
N THR A 63 7.19 -7.36 -10.63
CA THR A 63 6.37 -8.10 -9.65
C THR A 63 6.71 -9.58 -9.56
N VAL A 64 7.79 -10.02 -10.21
CA VAL A 64 8.24 -11.41 -10.21
C VAL A 64 9.53 -11.55 -9.40
N ALA A 65 9.47 -12.35 -8.33
CA ALA A 65 10.62 -12.80 -7.57
C ALA A 65 11.14 -14.13 -8.14
N ALA A 66 12.41 -14.15 -8.52
CA ALA A 66 13.10 -15.36 -8.97
C ALA A 66 14.51 -15.40 -8.36
N PRO A 67 15.07 -16.57 -8.02
CA PRO A 67 16.42 -16.70 -7.50
C PRO A 67 17.44 -15.94 -8.34
N GLY A 68 18.32 -15.17 -7.69
CA GLY A 68 19.33 -14.32 -8.34
C GLY A 68 18.80 -13.02 -8.94
N LYS A 69 17.48 -12.82 -9.01
CA LYS A 69 16.90 -11.62 -9.62
C LYS A 69 17.08 -10.39 -8.74
N LYS A 70 17.45 -9.28 -9.35
CA LYS A 70 17.48 -7.96 -8.73
C LYS A 70 16.16 -7.22 -8.98
N LEU A 71 15.58 -6.67 -7.94
CA LEU A 71 14.42 -5.81 -7.96
C LEU A 71 14.81 -4.42 -7.46
N SER A 72 14.21 -3.38 -8.04
CA SER A 72 14.42 -1.99 -7.62
C SER A 72 13.09 -1.38 -7.21
N VAL A 73 13.04 -0.87 -5.99
CA VAL A 73 11.91 -0.09 -5.48
C VAL A 73 12.27 1.38 -5.61
N SER A 74 11.44 2.14 -6.31
CA SER A 74 11.59 3.58 -6.47
C SER A 74 10.61 4.31 -5.56
N PHE A 75 11.07 5.42 -4.98
CA PHE A 75 10.29 6.35 -4.18
C PHE A 75 10.43 7.73 -4.79
N ASP A 76 9.42 8.17 -5.54
CA ASP A 76 9.34 9.54 -6.05
C ASP A 76 8.70 10.41 -4.96
N ILE A 77 9.49 11.31 -4.40
CA ILE A 77 9.16 12.09 -3.22
C ILE A 77 9.07 13.56 -3.59
N THR A 78 7.95 14.16 -3.25
CA THR A 78 7.72 15.58 -3.45
C THR A 78 7.44 16.24 -2.09
N PRO A 79 8.37 17.03 -1.55
CA PRO A 79 8.13 17.85 -0.37
C PRO A 79 6.98 18.81 -0.62
N LYS A 80 6.12 19.03 0.37
CA LYS A 80 5.08 20.06 0.31
C LYS A 80 5.73 21.45 0.34
N ARG A 81 4.98 22.47 -0.09
CA ARG A 81 5.49 23.84 -0.15
C ARG A 81 6.11 24.28 1.18
N GLY A 82 7.35 24.74 1.14
CA GLY A 82 8.10 25.18 2.31
C GLY A 82 8.68 24.06 3.16
N MET A 83 8.45 22.78 2.80
CA MET A 83 9.01 21.63 3.51
C MET A 83 10.32 21.19 2.87
N HIS A 84 11.21 20.67 3.72
CA HIS A 84 12.40 19.94 3.32
C HIS A 84 12.61 18.74 4.25
N VAL A 85 13.35 17.75 3.77
CA VAL A 85 13.78 16.58 4.55
C VAL A 85 15.28 16.46 4.51
N TYR A 86 15.88 15.86 5.54
CA TYR A 86 17.33 15.73 5.62
C TYR A 86 17.87 14.66 4.69
N ALA A 87 18.90 15.03 3.93
CA ALA A 87 19.69 14.13 3.09
C ALA A 87 20.88 13.57 3.89
N PRO A 88 21.56 12.51 3.39
CA PRO A 88 22.84 12.09 3.96
C PRO A 88 23.85 13.24 3.96
N GLY A 89 24.49 13.50 5.10
CA GLY A 89 25.41 14.62 5.28
C GLY A 89 26.11 14.59 6.63
N LYS A 90 26.78 15.72 6.97
CA LYS A 90 27.51 15.89 8.23
C LYS A 90 26.63 16.59 9.28
N HIS A 91 25.58 15.93 9.71
CA HIS A 91 24.64 16.44 10.71
C HIS A 91 24.01 15.28 11.49
N ASP A 92 23.43 15.56 12.66
CA ASP A 92 22.80 14.56 13.53
C ASP A 92 21.28 14.45 13.35
N TYR A 93 20.71 15.12 12.34
CA TYR A 93 19.29 15.05 12.03
C TYR A 93 18.92 13.72 11.39
N GLN A 94 17.65 13.33 11.49
CA GLN A 94 17.19 12.09 10.90
C GLN A 94 17.14 12.18 9.38
N VAL A 95 18.09 11.54 8.73
CA VAL A 95 18.13 11.38 7.28
C VAL A 95 16.93 10.58 6.79
N ILE A 96 16.34 11.01 5.68
CA ILE A 96 15.32 10.21 4.98
C ILE A 96 15.92 8.88 4.55
N ALA A 97 15.28 7.76 4.89
CA ALA A 97 15.82 6.42 4.66
C ALA A 97 14.73 5.41 4.33
N VAL A 98 15.07 4.50 3.42
CA VAL A 98 14.27 3.30 3.15
C VAL A 98 14.73 2.19 4.10
N LYS A 99 13.82 1.61 4.86
CA LYS A 99 14.05 0.47 5.75
C LYS A 99 13.24 -0.71 5.24
N VAL A 100 13.90 -1.65 4.59
CA VAL A 100 13.31 -2.92 4.14
C VAL A 100 13.26 -3.89 5.31
N ASP A 101 12.12 -4.57 5.50
CA ASP A 101 12.00 -5.59 6.55
C ASP A 101 12.85 -6.80 6.20
N PRO A 102 13.63 -7.34 7.15
CA PRO A 102 14.47 -8.50 6.92
C PRO A 102 13.65 -9.71 6.45
N GLN A 103 14.11 -10.38 5.41
CA GLN A 103 13.49 -11.58 4.85
C GLN A 103 14.55 -12.64 4.51
N PRO A 104 14.31 -13.95 4.75
CA PRO A 104 15.30 -15.00 4.50
C PRO A 104 15.60 -15.20 3.01
N TRP A 105 14.79 -14.64 2.13
CA TRP A 105 14.92 -14.74 0.68
C TRP A 105 15.51 -13.48 0.04
N LEU A 106 15.88 -12.45 0.84
CA LEU A 106 16.20 -11.13 0.35
C LEU A 106 17.54 -10.65 0.86
N ARG A 107 18.37 -10.09 -0.03
CA ARG A 107 19.49 -9.23 0.30
C ARG A 107 19.16 -7.79 -0.06
N VAL A 108 19.33 -6.89 0.89
CA VAL A 108 19.09 -5.45 0.73
C VAL A 108 20.41 -4.76 0.42
N GLU A 109 20.44 -4.00 -0.66
CA GLU A 109 21.60 -3.19 -1.04
C GLU A 109 21.49 -1.79 -0.40
N PRO A 110 22.57 -0.98 -0.38
CA PRO A 110 22.48 0.41 0.07
C PRO A 110 21.47 1.22 -0.73
N THR A 111 20.71 2.08 -0.05
CA THR A 111 19.80 3.04 -0.72
C THR A 111 20.60 4.01 -1.58
N LYS A 112 20.16 4.25 -2.79
CA LYS A 112 20.73 5.25 -3.69
C LYS A 112 20.05 6.59 -3.50
N TYR A 113 20.85 7.58 -3.17
CA TYR A 113 20.44 8.95 -2.93
C TYR A 113 20.86 9.84 -4.11
N PRO A 114 19.99 10.76 -4.59
CA PRO A 114 20.40 11.78 -5.54
C PRO A 114 21.26 12.85 -4.86
N PRO A 115 21.88 13.76 -5.62
CA PRO A 115 22.52 14.94 -5.05
C PRO A 115 21.54 15.75 -4.21
N SER A 116 21.99 16.21 -3.04
CA SER A 116 21.24 17.08 -2.13
C SER A 116 21.56 18.55 -2.36
N GLU A 117 20.75 19.42 -1.76
CA GLU A 117 20.99 20.86 -1.69
C GLU A 117 21.44 21.24 -0.27
N ILE A 118 22.27 22.29 -0.17
CA ILE A 118 22.61 22.87 1.13
C ILE A 118 21.53 23.86 1.52
N TYR A 119 20.85 23.59 2.61
CA TYR A 119 19.89 24.50 3.22
C TYR A 119 20.54 25.25 4.38
N HIS A 120 20.36 26.57 4.42
CA HIS A 120 20.87 27.39 5.52
C HIS A 120 19.75 27.63 6.54
N MET A 121 19.83 26.95 7.67
CA MET A 121 18.94 27.13 8.82
C MET A 121 19.35 28.41 9.56
N VAL A 122 18.78 29.53 9.18
CA VAL A 122 19.17 30.87 9.72
C VAL A 122 19.04 30.93 11.23
N ALA A 123 17.99 30.36 11.81
CA ALA A 123 17.72 30.35 13.25
C ALA A 123 18.82 29.67 14.09
N LEU A 124 19.50 28.66 13.52
CA LEU A 124 20.56 27.90 14.18
C LEU A 124 21.96 28.24 13.61
N ASN A 125 22.00 29.07 12.58
CA ASN A 125 23.23 29.37 11.80
C ASN A 125 23.94 28.10 11.29
N GLU A 126 23.15 27.09 10.90
CA GLU A 126 23.65 25.81 10.39
C GLU A 126 23.42 25.66 8.89
N LYS A 127 24.32 24.93 8.25
CA LYS A 127 24.19 24.53 6.84
C LYS A 127 24.07 23.00 6.79
N VAL A 128 22.97 22.51 6.27
CA VAL A 128 22.64 21.08 6.28
C VAL A 128 22.23 20.59 4.89
N GLU A 129 22.56 19.36 4.59
CA GLU A 129 22.16 18.69 3.36
C GLU A 129 20.66 18.30 3.43
N THR A 130 19.88 18.76 2.46
CA THR A 130 18.43 18.55 2.42
C THR A 130 17.89 18.28 1.02
N TYR A 131 16.64 17.85 0.97
CA TYR A 131 15.81 17.78 -0.23
C TYR A 131 14.58 18.67 -0.01
N GLY A 132 14.55 19.83 -0.65
CA GLY A 132 13.41 20.77 -0.68
C GLY A 132 12.62 20.74 -1.98
N LYS A 133 13.11 20.03 -3.01
CA LYS A 133 12.49 19.83 -4.33
C LYS A 133 12.15 18.35 -4.55
N PRO A 134 11.34 18.01 -5.57
CA PRO A 134 11.09 16.62 -5.93
C PRO A 134 12.39 15.85 -6.20
N PHE A 135 12.48 14.64 -5.67
CA PHE A 135 13.63 13.74 -5.81
C PHE A 135 13.19 12.27 -5.76
N THR A 136 14.07 11.37 -6.20
CA THR A 136 13.82 9.93 -6.20
C THR A 136 14.88 9.20 -5.37
N LEU A 137 14.43 8.35 -4.44
CA LEU A 137 15.28 7.33 -3.82
C LEU A 137 15.08 6.00 -4.53
N VAL A 138 16.16 5.23 -4.67
CA VAL A 138 16.09 3.89 -5.22
C VAL A 138 16.68 2.89 -4.22
N GLN A 139 15.89 1.87 -3.90
CA GLN A 139 16.29 0.76 -3.05
C GLN A 139 16.37 -0.51 -3.87
N ASP A 140 17.58 -0.97 -4.13
CA ASP A 140 17.80 -2.27 -4.77
C ASP A 140 17.75 -3.39 -3.74
N VAL A 141 17.18 -4.52 -4.17
CA VAL A 141 17.15 -5.76 -3.41
C VAL A 141 17.45 -6.94 -4.35
N THR A 142 18.12 -7.96 -3.85
CA THR A 142 18.42 -9.16 -4.63
C THR A 142 17.72 -10.36 -4.01
N VAL A 143 16.99 -11.12 -4.81
CA VAL A 143 16.39 -12.39 -4.40
C VAL A 143 17.50 -13.43 -4.27
N LEU A 144 17.65 -14.03 -3.10
CA LEU A 144 18.70 -15.01 -2.81
C LEU A 144 18.39 -16.37 -3.43
N ASP A 145 19.44 -17.13 -3.77
CA ASP A 145 19.37 -18.54 -4.23
C ASP A 145 19.90 -19.49 -3.16
N SER A 146 19.45 -19.33 -1.92
CA SER A 146 19.81 -20.20 -0.80
C SER A 146 18.69 -21.20 -0.50
N ALA A 147 19.00 -22.26 0.24
CA ALA A 147 17.98 -23.21 0.71
C ALA A 147 16.87 -22.53 1.53
N ALA A 148 17.24 -21.57 2.39
CA ALA A 148 16.28 -20.78 3.16
C ALA A 148 15.41 -19.91 2.28
N ALA A 149 15.98 -19.29 1.24
CA ALA A 149 15.23 -18.52 0.25
C ALA A 149 14.26 -19.40 -0.52
N LYS A 150 14.70 -20.54 -1.05
CA LYS A 150 13.84 -21.51 -1.76
C LYS A 150 12.67 -21.97 -0.92
N LYS A 151 12.89 -22.25 0.36
CA LYS A 151 11.81 -22.61 1.30
C LYS A 151 10.81 -21.46 1.48
N ALA A 152 11.28 -20.22 1.64
CA ALA A 152 10.40 -19.06 1.79
C ALA A 152 9.62 -18.75 0.52
N LEU A 153 10.22 -18.96 -0.66
CA LEU A 153 9.61 -18.73 -1.97
C LEU A 153 8.63 -19.83 -2.38
N ALA A 154 8.67 -21.01 -1.74
CA ALA A 154 7.79 -22.16 -2.10
C ALA A 154 6.28 -21.85 -1.99
N ALA A 155 5.89 -20.80 -1.30
CA ALA A 155 4.50 -20.35 -1.21
C ALA A 155 3.93 -19.75 -2.53
N GLY A 156 4.75 -19.56 -3.57
CA GLY A 156 4.34 -18.99 -4.86
C GLY A 156 4.10 -17.49 -4.87
N THR A 157 3.96 -16.88 -3.68
CA THR A 157 3.82 -15.42 -3.52
C THR A 157 4.55 -14.99 -2.26
N VAL A 158 5.31 -13.90 -2.35
CA VAL A 158 6.01 -13.28 -1.22
C VAL A 158 5.72 -11.79 -1.16
N LYS A 159 5.91 -11.22 0.03
CA LYS A 159 5.68 -9.80 0.27
C LYS A 159 7.01 -9.10 0.51
N LEU A 160 7.35 -8.14 -0.35
CA LEU A 160 8.43 -7.20 -0.10
C LEU A 160 7.85 -6.04 0.71
N SER A 161 8.21 -5.93 1.97
CA SER A 161 7.71 -4.90 2.88
C SER A 161 8.83 -4.10 3.52
N GLY A 162 8.47 -2.92 3.99
CA GLY A 162 9.36 -1.99 4.62
C GLY A 162 8.68 -0.67 4.93
N ARG A 163 9.47 0.37 5.15
CA ARG A 163 8.99 1.73 5.41
C ARG A 163 9.96 2.78 4.92
N LEU A 164 9.44 3.93 4.57
CA LEU A 164 10.19 5.16 4.41
C LEU A 164 10.16 5.91 5.74
N GLU A 165 11.31 6.18 6.33
CA GLU A 165 11.46 7.00 7.53
C GLU A 165 11.99 8.37 7.14
N TYR A 166 11.46 9.45 7.73
CA TYR A 166 11.94 10.80 7.46
C TYR A 166 11.62 11.74 8.62
N GLN A 167 12.36 12.84 8.69
CA GLN A 167 12.01 14.02 9.46
C GLN A 167 11.88 15.18 8.50
N ALA A 168 10.78 15.92 8.58
CA ALA A 168 10.54 17.11 7.81
C ALA A 168 10.70 18.36 8.69
N CYS A 169 11.17 19.43 8.08
CA CYS A 169 11.23 20.76 8.69
C CYS A 169 10.69 21.79 7.71
N ASP A 170 10.21 22.90 8.23
CA ASP A 170 10.03 24.15 7.52
C ASP A 170 11.06 25.19 8.06
N ASP A 171 10.91 26.46 7.70
CA ASP A 171 11.82 27.53 8.13
C ASP A 171 11.75 27.84 9.64
N LYS A 172 10.81 27.25 10.37
CA LYS A 172 10.53 27.59 11.77
C LYS A 172 10.57 26.38 12.70
N VAL A 173 10.13 25.21 12.22
CA VAL A 173 9.88 24.02 13.04
C VAL A 173 10.38 22.77 12.36
N CYS A 174 11.04 21.90 13.13
CA CYS A 174 11.27 20.51 12.77
C CYS A 174 10.20 19.62 13.39
N TYR A 175 9.50 18.87 12.55
CA TYR A 175 8.42 17.98 12.96
C TYR A 175 8.97 16.67 13.51
N ALA A 176 8.15 15.98 14.28
CA ALA A 176 8.52 14.65 14.78
C ALA A 176 8.77 13.68 13.61
N PRO A 177 9.74 12.76 13.73
CA PRO A 177 10.00 11.74 12.73
C PRO A 177 8.76 10.96 12.33
N GLN A 178 8.60 10.71 11.03
CA GLN A 178 7.47 10.03 10.44
C GLN A 178 7.88 8.73 9.76
N ARG A 179 6.92 7.81 9.61
CA ARG A 179 7.10 6.51 8.96
C ARG A 179 5.95 6.25 8.00
N ILE A 180 6.27 5.95 6.74
CA ILE A 180 5.31 5.56 5.71
C ILE A 180 5.53 4.08 5.41
N PRO A 181 4.60 3.18 5.77
CA PRO A 181 4.73 1.78 5.43
C PRO A 181 4.57 1.57 3.92
N VAL A 182 5.35 0.65 3.36
CA VAL A 182 5.28 0.25 1.95
C VAL A 182 5.28 -1.25 1.84
N SER A 183 4.55 -1.80 0.87
CA SER A 183 4.60 -3.22 0.59
C SER A 183 4.18 -3.54 -0.84
N PHE A 184 4.86 -4.53 -1.43
CA PHE A 184 4.61 -5.05 -2.76
C PHE A 184 4.46 -6.56 -2.69
N ALA A 185 3.40 -7.10 -3.29
CA ALA A 185 3.28 -8.54 -3.48
C ALA A 185 4.04 -8.93 -4.75
N LEU A 186 4.83 -9.99 -4.65
CA LEU A 186 5.63 -10.52 -5.72
C LEU A 186 5.21 -11.97 -5.98
N THR A 187 5.00 -12.31 -7.25
CA THR A 187 4.80 -13.70 -7.68
C THR A 187 6.15 -14.39 -7.81
N VAL A 188 6.26 -15.61 -7.33
CA VAL A 188 7.50 -16.39 -7.44
C VAL A 188 7.51 -17.19 -8.74
N LYS A 189 8.66 -17.23 -9.40
CA LYS A 189 8.94 -18.07 -10.58
C LYS A 189 10.19 -18.89 -10.37
#